data_b7b5126a77301543c76bd08fb1be1150
#
_entry.id   b7b5126a77301543c76bd08fb1be1150
#
_cell.length_a   1.000
_cell.length_b   1.000
_cell.length_c   1.000
_cell.angle_alpha   90.00
_cell.angle_beta   90.00
_cell.angle_gamma   90.00
#
_symmetry.space_group_name_H-M   'P 1'
#
loop_
_entity.id
_entity.type
_entity.pdbx_description
1 polymer ?
#
loop_
_entity_poly.entity_id
_entity_poly.type
_entity_poly.pdbx_seq_one_letter_code
_entity_poly.pdbx_strand_id
1 'polypeptide(L)'
;MRIAIIDDLERDARQLADQVSTYMSTHRIPADTPEIFPGGEEFLAGFIPGVYDIIFLDIYMNGINGMETARKIRLWDTSCLIIFVTTSSDFAVDSYEVKATYYLIKPTTEEQVSKALDRCNLQMMMNEASILVPAKNMEIRLLLHQISYTEYLN
;
A
#
# COMPACT_ATOMS: atom_id res chain seq x y z
N MET A 1 -7.56 -5.13 1.47
CA MET A 1 -6.27 -4.56 1.01
C MET A 1 -5.27 -4.62 2.15
N ARG A 2 -4.05 -5.03 1.89
CA ARG A 2 -2.96 -5.03 2.88
C ARG A 2 -2.08 -3.80 2.67
N ILE A 3 -1.82 -3.10 3.77
CA ILE A 3 -1.12 -1.82 3.78
C ILE A 3 0.05 -1.92 4.74
N ALA A 4 1.24 -1.52 4.30
CA ALA A 4 2.42 -1.37 5.15
C ALA A 4 2.75 0.11 5.35
N ILE A 5 3.23 0.46 6.53
CA ILE A 5 3.80 1.76 6.87
C ILE A 5 5.19 1.52 7.44
N ILE A 6 6.20 2.11 6.81
CA ILE A 6 7.60 1.93 7.19
C ILE A 6 8.14 3.29 7.61
N ASP A 7 8.39 3.45 8.90
CA ASP A 7 8.79 4.72 9.51
C ASP A 7 9.44 4.45 10.88
N ASP A 8 10.62 4.96 11.13
CA ASP A 8 11.34 4.73 12.38
C ASP A 8 10.81 5.60 13.55
N LEU A 9 9.92 6.56 13.26
CA LEU A 9 9.21 7.34 14.26
C LEU A 9 7.80 6.75 14.49
N GLU A 10 7.67 5.92 15.52
CA GLU A 10 6.40 5.24 15.86
C GLU A 10 5.20 6.19 15.94
N ARG A 11 5.40 7.41 16.45
CA ARG A 11 4.34 8.41 16.54
C ARG A 11 3.81 8.79 15.15
N ASP A 12 4.70 9.04 14.20
CA ASP A 12 4.32 9.46 12.84
C ASP A 12 3.67 8.30 12.10
N ALA A 13 4.21 7.08 12.25
CA ALA A 13 3.62 5.87 11.71
C ALA A 13 2.19 5.62 12.22
N ARG A 14 1.95 5.77 13.52
CA ARG A 14 0.61 5.61 14.11
C ARG A 14 -0.37 6.67 13.62
N GLN A 15 0.05 7.95 13.59
CA GLN A 15 -0.78 9.03 13.07
C GLN A 15 -1.20 8.74 11.61
N LEU A 16 -0.26 8.32 10.78
CA LEU A 16 -0.54 7.97 9.39
C LEU A 16 -1.49 6.77 9.29
N ALA A 17 -1.28 5.73 10.12
CA ALA A 17 -2.16 4.56 10.15
C ALA A 17 -3.62 4.94 10.49
N ASP A 18 -3.83 5.85 11.43
CA ASP A 18 -5.15 6.36 11.78
C ASP A 18 -5.78 7.14 10.62
N GLN A 19 -5.02 8.00 9.94
CA GLN A 19 -5.49 8.75 8.78
C GLN A 19 -5.88 7.84 7.62
N VAL A 20 -5.06 6.82 7.34
CA VAL A 20 -5.33 5.81 6.30
C VAL A 20 -6.57 4.99 6.64
N SER A 21 -6.68 4.52 7.88
CA SER A 21 -7.84 3.74 8.36
C SER A 21 -9.15 4.54 8.27
N THR A 22 -9.09 5.82 8.61
CA THR A 22 -10.22 6.75 8.47
C THR A 22 -10.66 6.88 7.02
N TYR A 23 -9.71 7.07 6.09
CA TYR A 23 -10.01 7.13 4.66
C TYR A 23 -10.67 5.84 4.18
N MET A 24 -10.08 4.67 4.48
CA MET A 24 -10.61 3.37 4.04
C MET A 24 -12.05 3.14 4.54
N SER A 25 -12.31 3.46 5.80
CA SER A 25 -13.64 3.35 6.40
C SER A 25 -14.65 4.29 5.76
N THR A 26 -14.28 5.55 5.56
CA THR A 26 -15.14 6.59 4.96
C THR A 26 -15.54 6.21 3.52
N HIS A 27 -14.61 5.66 2.75
CA HIS A 27 -14.84 5.27 1.36
C HIS A 27 -15.33 3.83 1.21
N ARG A 28 -15.57 3.11 2.32
CA ARG A 28 -16.02 1.70 2.36
C ARG A 28 -15.11 0.77 1.57
N ILE A 29 -13.79 1.01 1.64
CA ILE A 29 -12.78 0.18 1.02
C ILE A 29 -12.36 -0.89 2.04
N PRO A 30 -12.56 -2.19 1.76
CA PRO A 30 -12.09 -3.26 2.65
C PRO A 30 -10.56 -3.26 2.72
N ALA A 31 -10.04 -2.98 3.91
CA ALA A 31 -8.60 -3.00 4.18
C ALA A 31 -8.34 -3.55 5.57
N ASP A 32 -7.22 -4.24 5.72
CA ASP A 32 -6.71 -4.64 7.02
C ASP A 32 -6.14 -3.41 7.76
N THR A 33 -5.99 -3.52 9.06
CA THR A 33 -5.26 -2.50 9.82
C THR A 33 -3.84 -2.39 9.26
N PRO A 34 -3.34 -1.18 8.97
CA PRO A 34 -1.99 -1.02 8.44
C PRO A 34 -0.93 -1.64 9.35
N GLU A 35 -0.02 -2.43 8.77
CA GLU A 35 1.11 -3.01 9.47
C GLU A 35 2.25 -2.00 9.54
N ILE A 36 2.79 -1.74 10.74
CA ILE A 36 3.86 -0.76 10.97
C ILE A 36 5.20 -1.48 11.12
N PHE A 37 6.21 -0.99 10.41
CA PHE A 37 7.58 -1.48 10.46
C PHE A 37 8.52 -0.33 10.85
N PRO A 38 9.47 -0.55 11.78
CA PRO A 38 10.35 0.51 12.28
C PRO A 38 11.51 0.83 11.32
N GLY A 39 11.65 0.12 10.21
CA GLY A 39 12.71 0.34 9.24
C GLY A 39 12.60 -0.52 7.99
N GLY A 40 13.43 -0.16 7.00
CA GLY A 40 13.44 -0.86 5.71
C GLY A 40 13.98 -2.29 5.81
N GLU A 41 14.96 -2.55 6.68
CA GLU A 41 15.52 -3.88 6.89
C GLU A 41 14.50 -4.84 7.47
N GLU A 42 13.77 -4.41 8.50
CA GLU A 42 12.73 -5.21 9.16
C GLU A 42 11.61 -5.54 8.18
N PHE A 43 11.20 -4.57 7.37
CA PHE A 43 10.20 -4.81 6.34
C PHE A 43 10.69 -5.81 5.30
N LEU A 44 11.89 -5.59 4.75
CA LEU A 44 12.43 -6.44 3.68
C LEU A 44 12.74 -7.87 4.14
N ALA A 45 13.04 -8.08 5.43
CA ALA A 45 13.30 -9.42 5.96
C ALA A 45 12.08 -10.36 5.85
N GLY A 46 10.87 -9.80 5.88
CA GLY A 46 9.61 -10.55 5.72
C GLY A 46 8.84 -10.23 4.44
N PHE A 47 9.41 -9.46 3.53
CA PHE A 47 8.71 -9.01 2.33
C PHE A 47 8.44 -10.16 1.37
N ILE A 48 7.18 -10.31 0.98
CA ILE A 48 6.75 -11.26 -0.05
C ILE A 48 6.06 -10.45 -1.16
N PRO A 49 6.51 -10.56 -2.43
CA PRO A 49 5.90 -9.87 -3.56
C PRO A 49 4.39 -10.17 -3.68
N GLY A 50 3.60 -9.15 -3.98
CA GLY A 50 2.15 -9.27 -4.16
C GLY A 50 1.34 -9.37 -2.87
N VAL A 51 1.98 -9.30 -1.69
CA VAL A 51 1.27 -9.34 -0.40
C VAL A 51 0.73 -7.98 -0.01
N TYR A 52 1.46 -6.92 -0.26
CA TYR A 52 1.03 -5.55 0.06
C TYR A 52 0.52 -4.83 -1.17
N ASP A 53 -0.66 -4.23 -1.06
CA ASP A 53 -1.25 -3.39 -2.11
C ASP A 53 -0.67 -1.99 -2.10
N ILE A 54 -0.45 -1.42 -0.89
CA ILE A 54 0.06 -0.07 -0.69
C ILE A 54 1.16 -0.10 0.37
N ILE A 55 2.25 0.61 0.10
CA ILE A 55 3.37 0.78 1.01
C ILE A 55 3.61 2.28 1.20
N PHE A 56 3.39 2.78 2.41
CA PHE A 56 3.84 4.10 2.83
C PHE A 56 5.25 3.98 3.37
N LEU A 57 6.15 4.84 2.93
CA LEU A 57 7.58 4.69 3.17
C LEU A 57 8.24 6.01 3.49
N ASP A 58 8.78 6.15 4.70
CA ASP A 58 9.65 7.27 5.01
C ASP A 58 11.00 7.10 4.30
N ILE A 59 11.57 8.21 3.87
CA ILE A 59 12.89 8.23 3.23
C ILE A 59 14.00 8.31 4.28
N TYR A 60 13.81 9.16 5.28
CA TYR A 60 14.82 9.41 6.31
C TYR A 60 14.62 8.50 7.51
N MET A 61 15.20 7.31 7.44
CA MET A 61 15.16 6.32 8.51
C MET A 61 16.59 5.90 8.88
N ASN A 62 16.74 5.35 10.07
CA ASN A 62 17.97 4.68 10.47
C ASN A 62 18.17 3.41 9.61
N GLY A 63 19.43 3.04 9.32
CA GLY A 63 19.75 1.91 8.46
C GLY A 63 19.62 2.24 6.98
N ILE A 64 18.99 1.37 6.18
CA ILE A 64 18.72 1.68 4.77
C ILE A 64 17.62 2.73 4.65
N ASN A 65 17.85 3.72 3.79
CA ASN A 65 16.85 4.76 3.56
C ASN A 65 15.66 4.24 2.72
N GLY A 66 14.57 5.03 2.70
CA GLY A 66 13.37 4.64 1.97
C GLY A 66 13.57 4.49 0.46
N MET A 67 14.47 5.27 -0.16
CA MET A 67 14.75 5.13 -1.59
C MET A 67 15.41 3.79 -1.91
N GLU A 68 16.40 3.37 -1.09
CA GLU A 68 17.03 2.05 -1.24
C GLU A 68 16.03 0.92 -0.96
N THR A 69 15.18 1.09 0.06
CA THR A 69 14.10 0.14 0.36
C THR A 69 13.16 0.00 -0.83
N ALA A 70 12.71 1.11 -1.42
CA ALA A 70 11.84 1.10 -2.60
C ALA A 70 12.49 0.43 -3.81
N ARG A 71 13.79 0.70 -4.08
CA ARG A 71 14.53 0.02 -5.15
C ARG A 71 14.56 -1.49 -4.96
N LYS A 72 14.79 -1.96 -3.72
CA LYS A 72 14.79 -3.40 -3.41
C LYS A 72 13.40 -4.01 -3.57
N ILE A 73 12.33 -3.32 -3.13
CA ILE A 73 10.95 -3.75 -3.39
C ILE A 73 10.72 -3.93 -4.88
N ARG A 74 11.11 -2.95 -5.70
CA ARG A 74 10.89 -2.96 -7.15
C ARG A 74 11.62 -4.06 -7.91
N LEU A 75 12.68 -4.64 -7.34
CA LEU A 75 13.35 -5.83 -7.93
C LEU A 75 12.41 -7.05 -7.97
N TRP A 76 11.44 -7.13 -7.06
CA TRP A 76 10.56 -8.30 -6.91
C TRP A 76 9.08 -7.99 -7.10
N ASP A 77 8.67 -6.74 -6.87
CA ASP A 77 7.27 -6.31 -6.98
C ASP A 77 7.18 -4.94 -7.66
N THR A 78 6.63 -4.95 -8.86
CA THR A 78 6.36 -3.74 -9.64
C THR A 78 4.92 -3.27 -9.54
N SER A 79 4.05 -4.04 -8.87
CA SER A 79 2.60 -3.82 -8.82
C SER A 79 2.15 -3.08 -7.58
N CYS A 80 2.80 -3.27 -6.41
CA CYS A 80 2.44 -2.55 -5.20
C CYS A 80 2.59 -1.03 -5.37
N LEU A 81 1.67 -0.28 -4.79
CA LEU A 81 1.72 1.18 -4.80
C LEU A 81 2.69 1.67 -3.72
N ILE A 82 3.63 2.55 -4.08
CA ILE A 82 4.55 3.16 -3.11
C ILE A 82 4.20 4.64 -3.00
N ILE A 83 3.96 5.08 -1.76
CA ILE A 83 3.73 6.47 -1.39
C ILE A 83 4.83 6.87 -0.41
N PHE A 84 5.69 7.80 -0.79
CA PHE A 84 6.67 8.35 0.14
C PHE A 84 6.01 9.32 1.11
N VAL A 85 6.42 9.26 2.39
CA VAL A 85 5.96 10.15 3.46
C VAL A 85 7.18 10.59 4.24
N THR A 86 7.67 11.81 4.03
CA THR A 86 8.98 12.24 4.51
C THR A 86 9.03 13.72 4.88
N THR A 87 10.06 14.14 5.57
CA THR A 87 10.24 15.53 6.03
C THR A 87 10.81 16.48 4.97
N SER A 88 11.34 15.96 3.85
CA SER A 88 11.96 16.78 2.79
C SER A 88 11.42 16.43 1.41
N SER A 89 11.48 17.40 0.50
CA SER A 89 11.15 17.20 -0.93
C SER A 89 12.36 16.81 -1.79
N ASP A 90 13.53 16.63 -1.22
CA ASP A 90 14.79 16.45 -1.97
C ASP A 90 14.77 15.25 -2.91
N PHE A 91 14.06 14.19 -2.54
CA PHE A 91 13.92 12.96 -3.31
C PHE A 91 12.67 12.90 -4.19
N ALA A 92 11.91 14.00 -4.31
CA ALA A 92 10.67 13.98 -5.09
C ALA A 92 10.91 13.64 -6.57
N VAL A 93 12.03 14.12 -7.15
CA VAL A 93 12.41 13.77 -8.53
C VAL A 93 12.86 12.31 -8.61
N ASP A 94 13.71 11.85 -7.69
CA ASP A 94 14.25 10.50 -7.70
C ASP A 94 13.16 9.44 -7.45
N SER A 95 12.04 9.83 -6.81
CA SER A 95 10.90 8.93 -6.58
C SER A 95 10.27 8.38 -7.86
N TYR A 96 10.45 9.07 -9.00
CA TYR A 96 10.02 8.57 -10.30
C TYR A 96 10.78 7.31 -10.75
N GLU A 97 12.04 7.12 -10.35
CA GLU A 97 12.83 5.93 -10.68
C GLU A 97 12.17 4.65 -10.15
N VAL A 98 11.59 4.73 -8.96
CA VAL A 98 10.90 3.60 -8.31
C VAL A 98 9.40 3.58 -8.60
N LYS A 99 8.94 4.42 -9.55
CA LYS A 99 7.52 4.55 -9.91
C LYS A 99 6.65 4.75 -8.67
N ALA A 100 7.04 5.71 -7.82
CA ALA A 100 6.21 6.10 -6.69
C ALA A 100 4.88 6.69 -7.19
N THR A 101 3.79 6.29 -6.54
CA THR A 101 2.44 6.75 -6.88
C THR A 101 2.20 8.17 -6.38
N TYR A 102 2.76 8.49 -5.22
CA TYR A 102 2.61 9.81 -4.61
C TYR A 102 3.77 10.12 -3.66
N TYR A 103 3.85 11.41 -3.26
CA TYR A 103 4.87 11.93 -2.35
C TYR A 103 4.22 12.89 -1.36
N LEU A 104 4.31 12.60 -0.07
CA LEU A 104 3.75 13.38 1.02
C LEU A 104 4.87 13.99 1.87
N ILE A 105 4.69 15.23 2.29
CA ILE A 105 5.60 15.91 3.22
C ILE A 105 4.99 15.90 4.61
N LYS A 106 5.77 15.46 5.60
CA LYS A 106 5.40 15.51 7.02
C LYS A 106 5.40 16.96 7.55
N PRO A 107 4.53 17.31 8.49
CA PRO A 107 3.46 16.48 9.06
C PRO A 107 2.29 16.28 8.08
N THR A 108 1.77 15.06 8.01
CA THR A 108 0.65 14.75 7.13
C THR A 108 -0.69 15.21 7.73
N THR A 109 -1.59 15.64 6.86
CA THR A 109 -2.99 15.91 7.20
C THR A 109 -3.91 14.87 6.56
N GLU A 110 -5.11 14.69 7.11
CA GLU A 110 -6.14 13.81 6.52
C GLU A 110 -6.43 14.17 5.07
N GLU A 111 -6.48 15.46 4.73
CA GLU A 111 -6.72 15.93 3.37
C GLU A 111 -5.60 15.51 2.42
N GLN A 112 -4.35 15.62 2.84
CA GLN A 112 -3.20 15.22 2.01
C GLN A 112 -3.16 13.71 1.80
N VAL A 113 -3.42 12.91 2.85
CA VAL A 113 -3.51 11.45 2.76
C VAL A 113 -4.67 11.03 1.86
N SER A 114 -5.83 11.69 1.99
CA SER A 114 -6.98 11.45 1.11
C SER A 114 -6.63 11.70 -0.36
N LYS A 115 -5.99 12.83 -0.68
CA LYS A 115 -5.54 13.13 -2.06
C LYS A 115 -4.56 12.10 -2.60
N ALA A 116 -3.64 11.60 -1.77
CA ALA A 116 -2.70 10.57 -2.17
C ALA A 116 -3.41 9.24 -2.49
N LEU A 117 -4.35 8.85 -1.63
CA LEU A 117 -5.13 7.61 -1.82
C LEU A 117 -6.12 7.71 -2.98
N ASP A 118 -6.71 8.89 -3.24
CA ASP A 118 -7.54 9.13 -4.42
C ASP A 118 -6.76 8.90 -5.73
N ARG A 119 -5.46 9.25 -5.75
CA ARG A 119 -4.58 9.00 -6.90
C ARG A 119 -4.28 7.51 -7.13
N CYS A 120 -4.44 6.70 -6.10
CA CYS A 120 -4.23 5.25 -6.19
C CYS A 120 -5.35 4.52 -6.96
N ASN A 121 -6.49 5.15 -7.25
CA ASN A 121 -7.63 4.53 -7.92
C ASN A 121 -8.06 3.19 -7.28
N LEU A 122 -8.08 3.12 -5.95
CA LEU A 122 -8.27 1.88 -5.19
C LEU A 122 -9.55 1.13 -5.54
N GLN A 123 -10.62 1.85 -5.86
CA GLN A 123 -11.88 1.23 -6.30
C GLN A 123 -11.74 0.51 -7.64
N MET A 124 -10.94 1.04 -8.56
CA MET A 124 -10.66 0.35 -9.83
C MET A 124 -9.83 -0.91 -9.59
N MET A 125 -8.80 -0.85 -8.74
CA MET A 125 -8.00 -2.02 -8.37
C MET A 125 -8.86 -3.13 -7.77
N MET A 126 -9.81 -2.80 -6.91
CA MET A 126 -10.76 -3.77 -6.35
C MET A 126 -11.69 -4.37 -7.40
N ASN A 127 -12.15 -3.57 -8.34
CA ASN A 127 -13.05 -4.02 -9.41
C ASN A 127 -12.34 -4.89 -10.46
N GLU A 128 -11.05 -4.68 -10.68
CA GLU A 128 -10.24 -5.45 -11.62
C GLU A 128 -9.81 -6.81 -11.04
N ALA A 129 -9.67 -6.91 -9.73
CA ALA A 129 -9.36 -8.16 -9.05
C ALA A 129 -10.55 -9.11 -9.11
N SER A 130 -10.57 -10.00 -10.09
CA SER A 130 -11.68 -10.95 -10.34
C SER A 130 -11.16 -12.32 -10.77
N ILE A 131 -11.95 -13.36 -10.47
CA ILE A 131 -11.72 -14.71 -10.98
C ILE A 131 -12.87 -15.13 -11.87
N LEU A 132 -12.56 -15.94 -12.90
CA LEU A 132 -13.55 -16.60 -13.74
C LEU A 132 -13.84 -17.97 -13.13
N VAL A 133 -15.10 -18.21 -12.77
CA VAL A 133 -15.55 -19.49 -12.23
C VAL A 133 -16.45 -20.16 -13.26
N PRO A 134 -16.11 -21.39 -13.68
CA PRO A 134 -16.96 -22.15 -14.61
C PRO A 134 -18.27 -22.55 -13.90
N ALA A 135 -19.40 -22.23 -14.50
CA ALA A 135 -20.73 -22.60 -14.02
C ALA A 135 -21.57 -23.12 -15.17
N LYS A 136 -21.88 -24.42 -15.12
CA LYS A 136 -22.81 -25.19 -16.01
C LYS A 136 -22.87 -24.77 -17.46
N ASN A 137 -22.48 -24.02 -18.18
CA ASN A 137 -22.49 -23.59 -19.58
C ASN A 137 -22.14 -22.10 -19.77
N MET A 138 -21.62 -21.45 -18.73
CA MET A 138 -21.14 -20.07 -18.79
C MET A 138 -19.98 -19.88 -17.84
N GLU A 139 -19.18 -18.86 -18.08
CA GLU A 139 -18.19 -18.38 -17.12
C GLU A 139 -18.78 -17.19 -16.36
N ILE A 140 -18.71 -17.26 -15.03
CA ILE A 140 -19.14 -16.15 -14.16
C ILE A 140 -17.90 -15.43 -13.67
N ARG A 141 -17.83 -14.14 -13.91
CA ARG A 141 -16.79 -13.27 -13.35
C ARG A 141 -17.16 -12.87 -11.93
N LEU A 142 -16.40 -13.36 -10.96
CA LEU A 142 -16.57 -12.97 -9.57
C LEU A 142 -15.48 -11.97 -9.18
N LEU A 143 -15.89 -10.83 -8.60
CA LEU A 143 -14.97 -9.85 -8.07
C LEU A 143 -14.43 -10.36 -6.73
N LEU A 144 -13.11 -10.38 -6.55
CA LEU A 144 -12.47 -10.96 -5.35
C LEU A 144 -12.95 -10.32 -4.06
N HIS A 145 -13.24 -9.02 -4.05
CA HIS A 145 -13.78 -8.33 -2.88
C HIS A 145 -15.21 -8.77 -2.48
N GLN A 146 -15.93 -9.47 -3.35
CA GLN A 146 -17.27 -10.02 -3.09
C GLN A 146 -17.22 -11.46 -2.58
N ILE A 147 -16.05 -12.09 -2.59
CA ILE A 147 -15.87 -13.47 -2.15
C ILE A 147 -15.49 -13.47 -0.68
N SER A 148 -16.43 -13.84 0.19
CA SER A 148 -16.18 -13.93 1.64
C SER A 148 -15.70 -15.32 2.09
N TYR A 149 -15.97 -16.36 1.30
CA TYR A 149 -15.60 -17.75 1.61
C TYR A 149 -15.66 -18.64 0.38
N THR A 150 -14.69 -19.53 0.21
CA THR A 150 -14.71 -20.58 -0.81
C THR A 150 -14.45 -21.94 -0.17
N GLU A 151 -15.36 -22.89 -0.31
CA GLU A 151 -15.21 -24.26 0.14
C GLU A 151 -15.03 -25.19 -1.07
N TYR A 152 -14.02 -26.06 -1.00
CA TYR A 152 -13.86 -27.14 -1.97
C TYR A 152 -14.75 -28.32 -1.52
N LEU A 153 -15.83 -28.56 -2.23
CA LEU A 153 -16.60 -29.81 -2.11
C LEU A 153 -16.01 -30.82 -3.09
N ASN A 154 -15.39 -31.87 -2.56
CA ASN A 154 -14.99 -33.04 -3.32
C ASN A 154 -16.21 -33.88 -3.69
#